data_071571bea8cb847d7e4fb7f687e9f1d3
#
_entry.id   071571bea8cb847d7e4fb7f687e9f1d3
#
_cell.length_a   1.000
_cell.length_b   1.000
_cell.length_c   1.000
_cell.angle_alpha   90.00
_cell.angle_beta   90.00
_cell.angle_gamma   90.00
#
_symmetry.space_group_name_H-M   'P 1'
#
loop_
_entity.id
_entity.type
_entity.pdbx_description
1 polymer ?
#
loop_
_entity_poly.entity_id
_entity_poly.type
_entity_poly.pdbx_seq_one_letter_code
_entity_poly.pdbx_strand_id
1 'polypeptide(L)'
;MDRMYDVIIIGGGPAGLAAAVYMARAKYKTLVIEKEKIGGLITITSEVVNYPGVLKTTGKELTEQMRLQAESFGAEFLLAEALESKLDCDIKEVHTDKGTFKSLGVIMAMGAVPRQGGFTGESEYRGRGVAYCATCDGEFFTGLDVFVVGGGFAAAEEAIFLTRYARHVTVLVRGDDFTCAGSIADEAKRHEQITVLYNTAMLEVGGGDVLRYAVYENCKTGERTRYETSDATFGVFVFAGYIPVGGPLLNGLETDCEGYLVTDMDQKTNLDGVYGAGDLCIKNLRQVVTAVSDGAKAATSLEKYAAQLHDKLKLPRFAVTKKQIAEPAVKQTEAAAADDGAFISEAIKAQLTPVFAKFTDDLLLRAALDNSRAAAEIRGFLNELTPLSAHLRWEEAGEAANGLPYIEVCRADGTSLGFRFHGVPGGHEFNSFIVTLYNAAGPGQAISEEQLAAVKALSGRKKLQVVISLSCTMCPELVMAAGRLAVENDGIEIDVFDINLFPELREQYKIMSVPCLIYNDKISFGKKNIDELLQLIG
;
A
#
# COMPACT_ATOMS: atom_id res chain seq x y z
N MET A 1 -38.18 4.63 6.87
CA MET A 1 -37.59 3.35 7.34
C MET A 1 -36.29 2.98 6.60
N ASP A 2 -35.98 3.61 5.48
CA ASP A 2 -34.82 3.22 4.62
C ASP A 2 -33.42 3.50 5.21
N ARG A 3 -33.33 4.19 6.34
CA ARG A 3 -32.07 4.54 7.02
C ARG A 3 -31.95 3.96 8.44
N MET A 4 -32.67 2.86 8.72
CA MET A 4 -32.61 2.15 9.99
C MET A 4 -31.80 0.86 9.84
N TYR A 5 -30.83 0.65 10.73
CA TYR A 5 -29.91 -0.46 10.78
C TYR A 5 -29.94 -1.16 12.14
N ASP A 6 -29.45 -2.36 12.22
CA ASP A 6 -29.18 -3.01 13.50
C ASP A 6 -27.91 -2.43 14.13
N VAL A 7 -26.89 -2.22 13.29
CA VAL A 7 -25.63 -1.66 13.71
C VAL A 7 -25.09 -0.66 12.68
N ILE A 8 -24.54 0.44 13.19
CA ILE A 8 -23.68 1.34 12.43
C ILE A 8 -22.25 1.19 12.97
N ILE A 9 -21.29 1.03 12.07
CA ILE A 9 -19.87 0.96 12.35
C ILE A 9 -19.24 2.23 11.78
N ILE A 10 -18.59 3.03 12.61
CA ILE A 10 -17.92 4.26 12.19
C ILE A 10 -16.43 3.97 12.06
N GLY A 11 -15.91 3.99 10.84
CA GLY A 11 -14.56 3.64 10.46
C GLY A 11 -14.47 2.30 9.70
N GLY A 12 -13.94 2.37 8.49
CA GLY A 12 -13.78 1.25 7.56
C GLY A 12 -12.38 0.61 7.59
N GLY A 13 -11.62 0.78 8.68
CA GLY A 13 -10.35 0.10 8.90
C GLY A 13 -10.51 -1.37 9.32
N PRO A 14 -9.41 -2.11 9.62
CA PRO A 14 -9.45 -3.54 9.95
C PRO A 14 -10.42 -3.90 11.09
N ALA A 15 -10.53 -3.03 12.11
CA ALA A 15 -11.48 -3.25 13.22
C ALA A 15 -12.92 -3.17 12.74
N GLY A 16 -13.28 -2.13 12.01
CA GLY A 16 -14.63 -1.95 11.47
C GLY A 16 -14.98 -3.02 10.43
N LEU A 17 -14.05 -3.40 9.58
CA LEU A 17 -14.24 -4.48 8.60
C LEU A 17 -14.48 -5.82 9.28
N ALA A 18 -13.72 -6.16 10.32
CA ALA A 18 -13.94 -7.38 11.10
C ALA A 18 -15.30 -7.35 11.79
N ALA A 19 -15.67 -6.24 12.43
CA ALA A 19 -16.99 -6.08 13.03
C ALA A 19 -18.12 -6.26 12.00
N ALA A 20 -17.97 -5.70 10.80
CA ALA A 20 -18.93 -5.82 9.71
C ALA A 20 -19.09 -7.28 9.24
N VAL A 21 -17.99 -8.04 9.13
CA VAL A 21 -18.04 -9.47 8.79
C VAL A 21 -18.87 -10.23 9.82
N TYR A 22 -18.62 -10.03 11.12
CA TYR A 22 -19.30 -10.75 12.19
C TYR A 22 -20.79 -10.39 12.27
N MET A 23 -21.14 -9.11 12.24
CA MET A 23 -22.52 -8.65 12.30
C MET A 23 -23.35 -9.09 11.08
N ALA A 24 -22.81 -8.88 9.87
CA ALA A 24 -23.50 -9.26 8.65
C ALA A 24 -23.66 -10.78 8.52
N ARG A 25 -22.63 -11.57 8.93
CA ARG A 25 -22.71 -13.04 8.99
C ARG A 25 -23.81 -13.51 9.95
N ALA A 26 -23.98 -12.84 11.08
CA ALA A 26 -25.07 -13.08 12.04
C ALA A 26 -26.43 -12.58 11.55
N LYS A 27 -26.49 -12.02 10.31
CA LYS A 27 -27.68 -11.50 9.62
C LYS A 27 -28.30 -10.26 10.27
N TYR A 28 -27.48 -9.43 10.88
CA TYR A 28 -27.87 -8.08 11.28
C TYR A 28 -27.62 -7.10 10.14
N LYS A 29 -28.56 -6.19 9.90
CA LYS A 29 -28.41 -5.13 8.90
C LYS A 29 -27.35 -4.17 9.35
N THR A 30 -26.20 -4.19 8.66
CA THR A 30 -24.96 -3.52 9.05
C THR A 30 -24.59 -2.43 8.06
N LEU A 31 -24.31 -1.22 8.55
CA LEU A 31 -23.77 -0.11 7.77
C LEU A 31 -22.39 0.26 8.30
N VAL A 32 -21.40 0.27 7.41
CA VAL A 32 -20.08 0.83 7.68
C VAL A 32 -20.01 2.23 7.06
N ILE A 33 -19.69 3.23 7.87
CA ILE A 33 -19.48 4.61 7.43
C ILE A 33 -17.99 4.91 7.47
N GLU A 34 -17.42 5.28 6.31
CA GLU A 34 -16.01 5.64 6.17
C GLU A 34 -15.91 7.00 5.46
N LYS A 35 -15.04 7.88 5.96
CA LYS A 35 -14.96 9.24 5.45
C LYS A 35 -14.13 9.35 4.17
N GLU A 36 -13.06 8.57 4.02
CA GLU A 36 -12.14 8.69 2.88
C GLU A 36 -12.17 7.43 2.01
N LYS A 37 -11.39 6.43 2.35
CA LYS A 37 -11.30 5.15 1.64
C LYS A 37 -11.39 3.99 2.60
N ILE A 38 -12.10 2.97 2.20
CA ILE A 38 -12.23 1.75 2.99
C ILE A 38 -10.86 1.06 3.09
N GLY A 39 -10.53 0.57 4.28
CA GLY A 39 -9.29 -0.12 4.59
C GLY A 39 -8.46 0.56 5.68
N GLY A 40 -8.66 1.87 5.92
CA GLY A 40 -7.94 2.63 6.95
C GLY A 40 -6.46 2.84 6.65
N LEU A 41 -5.67 3.18 7.69
CA LEU A 41 -4.26 3.56 7.55
C LEU A 41 -3.39 2.47 6.93
N ILE A 42 -3.68 1.20 7.18
CA ILE A 42 -2.85 0.09 6.66
C ILE A 42 -2.82 0.04 5.13
N THR A 43 -3.76 0.68 4.43
CA THR A 43 -3.80 0.68 2.96
C THR A 43 -2.59 1.32 2.30
N ILE A 44 -1.81 2.12 3.02
CA ILE A 44 -0.56 2.72 2.51
C ILE A 44 0.65 1.79 2.67
N THR A 45 0.52 0.73 3.47
CA THR A 45 1.60 -0.23 3.73
C THR A 45 1.77 -1.14 2.52
N SER A 46 2.96 -1.11 1.93
CA SER A 46 3.29 -1.87 0.73
C SER A 46 3.43 -3.36 0.98
N GLU A 47 3.82 -3.75 2.20
CA GLU A 47 4.05 -5.14 2.58
C GLU A 47 3.55 -5.42 4.00
N VAL A 48 2.71 -6.46 4.15
CA VAL A 48 2.22 -6.98 5.42
C VAL A 48 2.61 -8.45 5.51
N VAL A 49 3.51 -8.79 6.44
CA VAL A 49 4.04 -10.15 6.67
C VAL A 49 3.73 -10.67 8.08
N ASN A 50 3.05 -9.87 8.90
CA ASN A 50 2.78 -10.17 10.30
C ASN A 50 1.28 -10.41 10.60
N TYR A 51 0.46 -10.66 9.57
CA TYR A 51 -0.92 -11.05 9.76
C TYR A 51 -1.06 -12.57 9.67
N PRO A 52 -1.41 -13.27 10.77
CA PRO A 52 -1.47 -14.73 10.79
C PRO A 52 -2.43 -15.31 9.74
N GLY A 53 -1.97 -16.31 9.00
CA GLY A 53 -2.76 -16.94 7.93
C GLY A 53 -2.53 -16.32 6.54
N VAL A 54 -1.80 -15.20 6.47
CA VAL A 54 -1.38 -14.57 5.20
C VAL A 54 0.13 -14.43 5.20
N LEU A 55 0.80 -15.10 4.27
CA LEU A 55 2.26 -15.16 4.24
C LEU A 55 2.86 -13.78 3.92
N LYS A 56 2.30 -13.14 2.88
CA LYS A 56 2.70 -11.83 2.39
C LYS A 56 1.55 -11.22 1.58
N THR A 57 1.27 -9.95 1.81
CA THR A 57 0.25 -9.19 1.07
C THR A 57 0.54 -7.69 1.20
N THR A 58 -0.22 -6.85 0.52
CA THR A 58 -0.25 -5.40 0.78
C THR A 58 -1.38 -5.05 1.76
N GLY A 59 -1.24 -3.95 2.47
CA GLY A 59 -2.32 -3.49 3.36
C GLY A 59 -3.63 -3.22 2.60
N LYS A 60 -3.54 -2.74 1.35
CA LYS A 60 -4.67 -2.53 0.46
C LYS A 60 -5.38 -3.83 0.09
N GLU A 61 -4.64 -4.84 -0.33
CA GLU A 61 -5.21 -6.15 -0.71
C GLU A 61 -5.85 -6.85 0.49
N LEU A 62 -5.17 -6.83 1.65
CA LEU A 62 -5.69 -7.43 2.87
C LEU A 62 -7.04 -6.83 3.27
N THR A 63 -7.13 -5.50 3.28
CA THR A 63 -8.38 -4.81 3.67
C THR A 63 -9.46 -4.90 2.61
N GLU A 64 -9.10 -4.98 1.32
CA GLU A 64 -10.05 -5.23 0.25
C GLU A 64 -10.68 -6.63 0.37
N GLN A 65 -9.90 -7.66 0.71
CA GLN A 65 -10.45 -9.00 1.00
C GLN A 65 -11.41 -8.96 2.19
N MET A 66 -11.07 -8.24 3.27
CA MET A 66 -11.97 -8.07 4.42
C MET A 66 -13.26 -7.34 4.01
N ARG A 67 -13.18 -6.30 3.17
CA ARG A 67 -14.35 -5.58 2.66
C ARG A 67 -15.26 -6.48 1.84
N LEU A 68 -14.70 -7.19 0.86
CA LEU A 68 -15.45 -8.13 0.03
C LEU A 68 -16.09 -9.23 0.86
N GLN A 69 -15.40 -9.73 1.88
CA GLN A 69 -15.96 -10.71 2.81
C GLN A 69 -17.17 -10.16 3.57
N ALA A 70 -17.10 -8.93 4.09
CA ALA A 70 -18.23 -8.28 4.76
C ALA A 70 -19.42 -8.06 3.81
N GLU A 71 -19.17 -7.59 2.58
CA GLU A 71 -20.21 -7.41 1.55
C GLU A 71 -20.87 -8.72 1.14
N SER A 72 -20.12 -9.83 1.08
CA SER A 72 -20.67 -11.15 0.74
C SER A 72 -21.72 -11.63 1.75
N PHE A 73 -21.62 -11.19 3.00
CA PHE A 73 -22.62 -11.43 4.04
C PHE A 73 -23.74 -10.39 4.06
N GLY A 74 -23.60 -9.28 3.31
CA GLY A 74 -24.63 -8.26 3.16
C GLY A 74 -24.36 -6.98 3.95
N ALA A 75 -23.12 -6.71 4.39
CA ALA A 75 -22.76 -5.41 4.94
C ALA A 75 -22.85 -4.32 3.86
N GLU A 76 -23.38 -3.18 4.24
CA GLU A 76 -23.47 -1.99 3.39
C GLU A 76 -22.35 -1.02 3.76
N PHE A 77 -21.79 -0.34 2.73
CA PHE A 77 -20.72 0.64 2.90
C PHE A 77 -21.16 2.00 2.38
N LEU A 78 -20.90 3.03 3.17
CA LEU A 78 -21.19 4.42 2.84
C LEU A 78 -19.92 5.24 3.00
N LEU A 79 -19.45 5.84 1.90
CA LEU A 79 -18.42 6.86 1.96
C LEU A 79 -19.08 8.18 2.37
N ALA A 80 -18.95 8.55 3.64
CA ALA A 80 -19.51 9.76 4.22
C ALA A 80 -18.72 10.15 5.48
N GLU A 81 -18.65 11.41 5.79
CA GLU A 81 -18.08 11.89 7.04
C GLU A 81 -19.15 11.88 8.15
N ALA A 82 -18.91 11.10 9.21
CA ALA A 82 -19.71 11.19 10.43
C ALA A 82 -19.30 12.45 11.21
N LEU A 83 -20.26 13.32 11.49
CA LEU A 83 -20.03 14.64 12.08
C LEU A 83 -20.39 14.68 13.57
N GLU A 84 -21.53 14.10 13.90
CA GLU A 84 -22.07 14.05 15.26
C GLU A 84 -22.80 12.73 15.49
N SER A 85 -22.95 12.35 16.75
CA SER A 85 -23.71 11.18 17.17
C SER A 85 -24.56 11.47 18.39
N LYS A 86 -25.75 10.85 18.46
CA LYS A 86 -26.61 10.82 19.65
C LYS A 86 -26.71 9.38 20.11
N LEU A 87 -25.99 9.05 21.18
CA LEU A 87 -25.72 7.67 21.59
C LEU A 87 -26.47 7.24 22.87
N ASP A 88 -26.81 8.17 23.74
CA ASP A 88 -27.51 7.87 25.01
C ASP A 88 -29.03 7.74 24.80
N CYS A 89 -29.42 6.73 24.03
CA CYS A 89 -30.82 6.39 23.74
C CYS A 89 -30.91 4.97 23.14
N ASP A 90 -32.11 4.36 23.17
CA ASP A 90 -32.32 3.01 22.64
C ASP A 90 -32.06 2.96 21.12
N ILE A 91 -32.50 3.96 20.38
CA ILE A 91 -32.24 4.09 18.93
C ILE A 91 -31.18 5.19 18.74
N LYS A 92 -29.97 4.80 18.43
CA LYS A 92 -28.85 5.70 18.20
C LYS A 92 -28.99 6.44 16.87
N GLU A 93 -28.46 7.65 16.79
CA GLU A 93 -28.44 8.45 15.58
C GLU A 93 -26.98 8.86 15.25
N VAL A 94 -26.61 8.69 13.99
CA VAL A 94 -25.32 9.15 13.44
C VAL A 94 -25.62 10.15 12.32
N HIS A 95 -25.18 11.39 12.51
CA HIS A 95 -25.32 12.48 11.56
C HIS A 95 -24.08 12.53 10.66
N THR A 96 -24.30 12.51 9.36
CA THR A 96 -23.23 12.57 8.36
C THR A 96 -23.48 13.70 7.37
N ASP A 97 -22.49 14.02 6.56
CA ASP A 97 -22.61 14.93 5.40
C ASP A 97 -23.66 14.45 4.36
N LYS A 98 -24.06 13.17 4.41
CA LYS A 98 -25.08 12.54 3.52
C LYS A 98 -26.42 12.29 4.21
N GLY A 99 -26.60 12.80 5.41
CA GLY A 99 -27.83 12.73 6.19
C GLY A 99 -27.72 11.87 7.45
N THR A 100 -28.84 11.64 8.11
CA THR A 100 -28.90 10.96 9.40
C THR A 100 -29.27 9.48 9.22
N PHE A 101 -28.52 8.62 9.91
CA PHE A 101 -28.74 7.18 9.97
C PHE A 101 -29.03 6.76 11.41
N LYS A 102 -29.89 5.74 11.58
CA LYS A 102 -30.33 5.25 12.88
C LYS A 102 -29.96 3.80 13.05
N SER A 103 -29.62 3.40 14.28
CA SER A 103 -29.31 2.01 14.60
C SER A 103 -29.66 1.65 16.04
N LEU A 104 -29.71 0.35 16.31
CA LEU A 104 -29.84 -0.18 17.67
C LEU A 104 -28.52 -0.09 18.44
N GLY A 105 -27.40 -0.21 17.73
CA GLY A 105 -26.09 -0.06 18.33
C GLY A 105 -25.06 0.55 17.39
N VAL A 106 -23.94 1.03 17.97
CA VAL A 106 -22.85 1.66 17.26
C VAL A 106 -21.51 1.07 17.68
N ILE A 107 -20.64 0.82 16.71
CA ILE A 107 -19.23 0.46 16.96
C ILE A 107 -18.35 1.62 16.49
N MET A 108 -17.58 2.20 17.42
CA MET A 108 -16.59 3.24 17.17
C MET A 108 -15.27 2.58 16.75
N ALA A 109 -14.89 2.70 15.48
CA ALA A 109 -13.71 2.04 14.90
C ALA A 109 -12.84 3.01 14.08
N MET A 110 -12.85 4.31 14.41
CA MET A 110 -12.17 5.37 13.66
C MET A 110 -10.65 5.32 13.75
N GLY A 111 -10.10 4.51 14.67
CA GLY A 111 -8.67 4.32 14.81
C GLY A 111 -7.93 5.50 15.44
N ALA A 112 -6.62 5.55 15.22
CA ALA A 112 -5.72 6.60 15.67
C ALA A 112 -4.72 6.93 14.57
N VAL A 113 -4.21 8.15 14.53
CA VAL A 113 -3.19 8.59 13.57
C VAL A 113 -1.87 8.84 14.29
N PRO A 114 -0.72 8.52 13.67
CA PRO A 114 0.58 8.87 14.26
C PRO A 114 0.70 10.36 14.49
N ARG A 115 1.19 10.74 15.67
CA ARG A 115 1.53 12.13 15.97
C ARG A 115 2.78 12.49 15.20
N GLN A 116 2.75 13.61 14.51
CA GLN A 116 3.91 14.12 13.80
C GLN A 116 4.99 14.58 14.78
N GLY A 117 6.25 14.42 14.39
CA GLY A 117 7.41 14.94 15.12
C GLY A 117 7.49 16.48 15.07
N GLY A 118 6.96 17.08 14.00
CA GLY A 118 6.85 18.52 13.79
C GLY A 118 8.10 19.17 13.21
N PHE A 119 8.93 18.43 12.47
CA PHE A 119 10.13 18.95 11.81
C PHE A 119 9.92 19.18 10.31
N THR A 120 10.71 20.05 9.72
CA THR A 120 10.69 20.34 8.29
C THR A 120 11.09 19.11 7.48
N GLY A 121 10.38 18.82 6.38
CA GLY A 121 10.60 17.64 5.53
C GLY A 121 9.87 16.37 5.99
N GLU A 122 9.29 16.32 7.19
CA GLU A 122 8.62 15.12 7.72
C GLU A 122 7.54 14.59 6.79
N SER A 123 6.63 15.46 6.36
CA SER A 123 5.52 15.08 5.47
C SER A 123 5.99 14.79 4.05
N GLU A 124 6.99 15.52 3.57
CA GLU A 124 7.56 15.37 2.22
C GLU A 124 8.23 14.02 2.05
N TYR A 125 9.00 13.57 3.05
CA TYR A 125 9.75 12.32 3.00
C TYR A 125 9.02 11.13 3.62
N ARG A 126 7.76 11.27 3.95
CA ARG A 126 6.94 10.16 4.45
C ARG A 126 6.86 9.05 3.41
N GLY A 127 7.30 7.83 3.80
CA GLY A 127 7.44 6.68 2.89
C GLY A 127 8.64 6.76 1.93
N ARG A 128 9.50 7.80 2.07
CA ARG A 128 10.75 7.97 1.32
C ARG A 128 11.96 8.23 2.23
N GLY A 129 11.93 7.63 3.42
CA GLY A 129 12.97 7.77 4.44
C GLY A 129 12.41 8.15 5.81
N VAL A 130 11.23 8.81 5.89
CA VAL A 130 10.51 9.04 7.14
C VAL A 130 9.41 7.99 7.30
N ALA A 131 9.42 7.27 8.42
CA ALA A 131 8.51 6.16 8.73
C ALA A 131 7.91 6.30 10.14
N TYR A 132 6.81 5.58 10.40
CA TYR A 132 6.07 5.60 11.66
C TYR A 132 5.84 4.18 12.23
N CYS A 133 6.44 3.16 11.64
CA CYS A 133 6.29 1.77 12.04
C CYS A 133 7.62 1.03 11.82
N ALA A 134 8.32 0.65 12.88
CA ALA A 134 9.59 -0.08 12.76
C ALA A 134 9.39 -1.50 12.24
N THR A 135 8.34 -2.19 12.68
CA THR A 135 8.01 -3.54 12.24
C THR A 135 7.56 -3.62 10.78
N CYS A 136 7.11 -2.49 10.19
CA CYS A 136 6.69 -2.40 8.80
C CYS A 136 7.85 -2.02 7.87
N ASP A 137 8.67 -1.06 8.31
CA ASP A 137 9.61 -0.36 7.44
C ASP A 137 11.08 -0.60 7.81
N GLY A 138 11.37 -1.22 8.96
CA GLY A 138 12.74 -1.39 9.49
C GLY A 138 13.68 -2.14 8.55
N GLU A 139 13.19 -3.16 7.87
CA GLU A 139 13.99 -3.97 6.93
C GLU A 139 14.55 -3.15 5.75
N PHE A 140 13.85 -2.10 5.31
CA PHE A 140 14.32 -1.22 4.23
C PHE A 140 15.61 -0.44 4.57
N PHE A 141 15.92 -0.33 5.87
CA PHE A 141 17.11 0.37 6.37
C PHE A 141 18.22 -0.58 6.83
N THR A 142 18.24 -1.81 6.32
CA THR A 142 19.27 -2.81 6.64
C THR A 142 20.67 -2.28 6.29
N GLY A 143 21.55 -2.23 7.29
CA GLY A 143 22.92 -1.75 7.16
C GLY A 143 23.08 -0.22 7.07
N LEU A 144 21.98 0.54 7.19
CA LEU A 144 21.97 2.02 7.16
C LEU A 144 21.85 2.60 8.57
N ASP A 145 22.19 3.87 8.73
CA ASP A 145 21.94 4.62 9.95
C ASP A 145 20.48 5.00 10.06
N VAL A 146 19.95 4.98 11.27
CA VAL A 146 18.54 5.28 11.56
C VAL A 146 18.46 6.27 12.72
N PHE A 147 17.60 7.28 12.59
CA PHE A 147 17.18 8.15 13.67
C PHE A 147 15.81 7.73 14.19
N VAL A 148 15.65 7.74 15.51
CA VAL A 148 14.36 7.55 16.18
C VAL A 148 14.00 8.85 16.88
N VAL A 149 12.86 9.43 16.51
CA VAL A 149 12.33 10.66 17.11
C VAL A 149 11.26 10.31 18.12
N GLY A 150 11.56 10.44 19.40
CA GLY A 150 10.65 10.12 20.50
C GLY A 150 11.39 9.76 21.78
N GLY A 151 10.69 9.82 22.92
CA GLY A 151 11.26 9.51 24.24
C GLY A 151 10.34 8.64 25.11
N GLY A 152 9.27 8.10 24.55
CA GLY A 152 8.33 7.21 25.23
C GLY A 152 8.70 5.73 25.11
N PHE A 153 7.82 4.87 25.64
CA PHE A 153 7.98 3.41 25.60
C PHE A 153 8.21 2.89 24.17
N ALA A 154 7.34 3.30 23.21
CA ALA A 154 7.46 2.89 21.83
C ALA A 154 8.80 3.30 21.20
N ALA A 155 9.32 4.50 21.50
CA ALA A 155 10.60 4.95 20.96
C ALA A 155 11.77 4.09 21.47
N ALA A 156 11.76 3.70 22.75
CA ALA A 156 12.80 2.85 23.33
C ALA A 156 12.71 1.41 22.79
N GLU A 157 11.52 0.81 22.79
CA GLU A 157 11.28 -0.54 22.31
C GLU A 157 11.60 -0.70 20.82
N GLU A 158 11.10 0.23 20.00
CA GLU A 158 11.29 0.18 18.54
C GLU A 158 12.73 0.55 18.14
N ALA A 159 13.45 1.36 18.94
CA ALA A 159 14.87 1.58 18.73
C ALA A 159 15.67 0.29 18.93
N ILE A 160 15.36 -0.51 19.95
CA ILE A 160 15.96 -1.83 20.15
C ILE A 160 15.59 -2.77 19.00
N PHE A 161 14.32 -2.76 18.57
CA PHE A 161 13.89 -3.59 17.43
C PHE A 161 14.66 -3.24 16.15
N LEU A 162 14.85 -1.96 15.85
CA LEU A 162 15.54 -1.48 14.66
C LEU A 162 17.02 -1.89 14.59
N THR A 163 17.68 -2.19 15.73
CA THR A 163 19.07 -2.70 15.73
C THR A 163 19.24 -4.04 15.02
N ARG A 164 18.13 -4.76 14.78
CA ARG A 164 18.15 -6.01 14.00
C ARG A 164 18.47 -5.78 12.53
N TYR A 165 18.25 -4.58 12.05
CA TYR A 165 18.40 -4.18 10.65
C TYR A 165 19.43 -3.07 10.49
N ALA A 166 19.29 -1.99 11.25
CA ALA A 166 20.12 -0.80 11.14
C ALA A 166 21.56 -1.06 11.58
N ARG A 167 22.50 -0.39 10.92
CA ARG A 167 23.90 -0.35 11.35
C ARG A 167 24.04 0.35 12.70
N HIS A 168 23.36 1.48 12.86
CA HIS A 168 23.34 2.27 14.07
C HIS A 168 22.00 3.00 14.21
N VAL A 169 21.52 3.12 15.45
CA VAL A 169 20.27 3.81 15.79
C VAL A 169 20.57 5.00 16.70
N THR A 170 20.21 6.21 16.29
CA THR A 170 20.31 7.42 17.09
C THR A 170 18.94 7.85 17.57
N VAL A 171 18.70 7.79 18.90
CA VAL A 171 17.42 8.19 19.49
C VAL A 171 17.47 9.65 19.95
N LEU A 172 16.54 10.46 19.46
CA LEU A 172 16.39 11.87 19.83
C LEU A 172 15.28 12.01 20.86
N VAL A 173 15.66 12.26 22.11
CA VAL A 173 14.75 12.45 23.25
C VAL A 173 14.69 13.93 23.62
N ARG A 174 13.54 14.57 23.53
CA ARG A 174 13.37 16.00 23.85
C ARG A 174 13.53 16.31 25.35
N GLY A 175 13.32 15.33 26.21
CA GLY A 175 13.46 15.45 27.67
C GLY A 175 14.86 15.11 28.16
N ASP A 176 15.03 15.19 29.49
CA ASP A 176 16.26 14.83 30.19
C ASP A 176 16.47 13.32 30.27
N ASP A 177 15.41 12.53 30.08
CA ASP A 177 15.43 11.06 30.04
C ASP A 177 14.20 10.55 29.26
N PHE A 178 14.17 9.22 29.06
CA PHE A 178 12.97 8.55 28.58
C PHE A 178 11.82 8.72 29.58
N THR A 179 10.59 8.79 29.06
CA THR A 179 9.35 8.88 29.86
C THR A 179 8.70 7.51 30.11
N CYS A 180 9.40 6.41 29.79
CA CYS A 180 8.93 5.03 29.98
C CYS A 180 9.54 4.35 31.19
N ALA A 181 9.07 3.13 31.51
CA ALA A 181 9.59 2.30 32.58
C ALA A 181 11.10 2.03 32.43
N GLY A 182 11.84 2.05 33.55
CA GLY A 182 13.29 1.98 33.56
C GLY A 182 13.89 0.76 32.86
N SER A 183 13.21 -0.40 32.89
CA SER A 183 13.72 -1.63 32.28
C SER A 183 13.98 -1.52 30.78
N ILE A 184 13.02 -0.98 30.00
CA ILE A 184 13.17 -0.84 28.55
C ILE A 184 14.09 0.35 28.19
N ALA A 185 13.99 1.45 28.94
CA ALA A 185 14.90 2.59 28.79
C ALA A 185 16.36 2.19 29.04
N ASP A 186 16.60 1.41 30.09
CA ASP A 186 17.94 0.92 30.46
C ASP A 186 18.51 -0.07 29.45
N GLU A 187 17.65 -0.87 28.80
CA GLU A 187 18.05 -1.75 27.72
C GLU A 187 18.50 -0.95 26.49
N ALA A 188 17.70 0.02 26.06
CA ALA A 188 18.05 0.93 24.95
C ALA A 188 19.34 1.71 25.22
N LYS A 189 19.55 2.20 26.47
CA LYS A 189 20.76 2.94 26.88
C LYS A 189 22.02 2.10 26.86
N ARG A 190 21.92 0.79 27.13
CA ARG A 190 23.08 -0.14 27.20
C ARG A 190 23.41 -0.80 25.87
N HIS A 191 22.53 -0.65 24.87
CA HIS A 191 22.70 -1.33 23.59
C HIS A 191 23.85 -0.68 22.78
N GLU A 192 24.83 -1.48 22.36
CA GLU A 192 26.06 -0.99 21.69
C GLU A 192 25.77 -0.24 20.36
N GLN A 193 24.69 -0.61 19.67
CA GLN A 193 24.28 0.02 18.41
C GLN A 193 23.34 1.22 18.62
N ILE A 194 23.02 1.60 19.87
CA ILE A 194 22.11 2.71 20.14
C ILE A 194 22.86 3.87 20.78
N THR A 195 22.70 5.06 20.22
CA THR A 195 23.09 6.32 20.83
C THR A 195 21.87 7.13 21.21
N VAL A 196 21.74 7.53 22.48
CA VAL A 196 20.63 8.36 22.93
C VAL A 196 21.09 9.80 23.12
N LEU A 197 20.47 10.72 22.41
CA LEU A 197 20.71 12.16 22.53
C LEU A 197 19.54 12.80 23.30
N TYR A 198 19.80 13.18 24.54
CA TYR A 198 18.82 13.84 25.40
C TYR A 198 18.72 15.32 25.10
N ASN A 199 17.60 15.92 25.49
CA ASN A 199 17.28 17.33 25.25
C ASN A 199 17.42 17.68 23.76
N THR A 200 17.14 16.74 22.87
CA THR A 200 17.41 16.90 21.44
C THR A 200 16.14 16.73 20.63
N ALA A 201 15.91 17.67 19.72
CA ALA A 201 14.78 17.65 18.81
C ALA A 201 15.26 17.64 17.35
N MET A 202 14.61 16.86 16.51
CA MET A 202 14.74 16.96 15.06
C MET A 202 14.16 18.29 14.59
N LEU A 203 14.88 19.04 13.76
CA LEU A 203 14.41 20.30 13.16
C LEU A 203 14.07 20.16 11.69
N GLU A 204 14.90 19.42 10.96
CA GLU A 204 14.79 19.34 9.51
C GLU A 204 15.40 18.05 8.99
N VAL A 205 14.81 17.51 7.91
CA VAL A 205 15.39 16.47 7.07
C VAL A 205 15.25 16.85 5.61
N GLY A 206 16.20 16.42 4.77
CA GLY A 206 16.16 16.74 3.35
C GLY A 206 17.15 15.93 2.53
N GLY A 207 17.17 16.14 1.19
CA GLY A 207 18.13 15.48 0.32
C GLY A 207 17.74 15.21 -1.13
N GLY A 208 16.64 15.75 -1.60
CA GLY A 208 16.14 15.49 -2.95
C GLY A 208 15.18 14.31 -2.99
N ASP A 209 15.43 13.27 -3.79
CA ASP A 209 14.52 12.10 -3.89
C ASP A 209 14.49 11.24 -2.64
N VAL A 210 15.60 11.17 -1.91
CA VAL A 210 15.78 10.41 -0.67
C VAL A 210 16.46 11.27 0.38
N LEU A 211 16.41 10.86 1.64
CA LEU A 211 17.07 11.56 2.74
C LEU A 211 18.60 11.54 2.57
N ARG A 212 19.22 12.70 2.67
CA ARG A 212 20.66 12.90 2.63
C ARG A 212 21.22 13.57 3.88
N TYR A 213 20.41 14.39 4.55
CA TYR A 213 20.81 15.07 5.76
C TYR A 213 19.67 15.19 6.76
N ALA A 214 20.05 15.31 8.01
CA ALA A 214 19.18 15.67 9.12
C ALA A 214 19.82 16.81 9.93
N VAL A 215 18.98 17.74 10.41
CA VAL A 215 19.41 18.79 11.36
C VAL A 215 18.64 18.59 12.65
N TYR A 216 19.35 18.48 13.75
CA TYR A 216 18.76 18.41 15.09
C TYR A 216 19.43 19.40 16.05
N GLU A 217 18.71 19.79 17.06
CA GLU A 217 19.13 20.83 18.01
C GLU A 217 19.04 20.33 19.44
N ASN A 218 20.03 20.63 20.24
CA ASN A 218 19.92 20.48 21.67
C ASN A 218 19.05 21.62 22.24
N CYS A 219 17.87 21.29 22.76
CA CYS A 219 16.86 22.25 23.23
C CYS A 219 17.31 23.08 24.44
N LYS A 220 18.38 22.68 25.18
CA LYS A 220 18.90 23.43 26.31
C LYS A 220 20.02 24.39 25.91
N THR A 221 20.89 23.97 25.04
CA THR A 221 22.07 24.77 24.63
C THR A 221 21.83 25.58 23.37
N GLY A 222 20.83 25.19 22.54
CA GLY A 222 20.59 25.75 21.23
C GLY A 222 21.62 25.31 20.17
N GLU A 223 22.48 24.38 20.50
CA GLU A 223 23.49 23.84 19.60
C GLU A 223 22.82 22.98 18.52
N ARG A 224 23.12 23.30 17.25
CA ARG A 224 22.61 22.59 16.09
C ARG A 224 23.67 21.69 15.50
N THR A 225 23.29 20.45 15.25
CA THR A 225 24.12 19.47 14.56
C THR A 225 23.47 19.10 13.23
N ARG A 226 24.31 19.12 12.18
CA ARG A 226 23.91 18.63 10.87
C ARG A 226 24.57 17.29 10.62
N TYR A 227 23.75 16.24 10.47
CA TYR A 227 24.16 14.92 10.01
C TYR A 227 24.04 14.86 8.50
N GLU A 228 25.05 14.33 7.83
CA GLU A 228 25.04 14.02 6.40
C GLU A 228 25.45 12.56 6.23
N THR A 229 24.64 11.80 5.50
CA THR A 229 24.96 10.40 5.24
C THR A 229 26.00 10.25 4.13
N SER A 230 26.96 9.34 4.33
CA SER A 230 27.86 8.86 3.28
C SER A 230 27.24 7.76 2.42
N ASP A 231 26.16 7.15 2.92
CA ASP A 231 25.41 6.09 2.23
C ASP A 231 24.43 6.70 1.20
N ALA A 232 23.70 5.81 0.52
CA ALA A 232 22.68 6.23 -0.43
C ALA A 232 21.53 6.99 0.25
N THR A 233 21.19 6.65 1.50
CA THR A 233 20.15 7.29 2.33
C THR A 233 20.32 6.88 3.79
N PHE A 234 19.41 7.35 4.65
CA PHE A 234 19.24 6.92 6.04
C PHE A 234 17.76 6.93 6.40
N GLY A 235 17.38 6.37 7.57
CA GLY A 235 16.00 6.32 8.04
C GLY A 235 15.70 7.29 9.16
N VAL A 236 14.47 7.79 9.23
CA VAL A 236 13.94 8.53 10.38
C VAL A 236 12.61 7.92 10.79
N PHE A 237 12.56 7.35 11.98
CA PHE A 237 11.36 6.75 12.55
C PHE A 237 10.77 7.68 13.61
N VAL A 238 9.49 8.01 13.49
CA VAL A 238 8.82 8.95 14.38
C VAL A 238 7.88 8.20 15.32
N PHE A 239 8.24 8.15 16.61
CA PHE A 239 7.46 7.55 17.69
C PHE A 239 7.06 8.60 18.72
N ALA A 240 6.39 9.65 18.24
CA ALA A 240 5.88 10.75 19.06
C ALA A 240 4.51 10.43 19.70
N GLY A 241 4.05 9.18 19.61
CA GLY A 241 2.73 8.71 20.04
C GLY A 241 1.70 8.73 18.91
N TYR A 242 0.45 8.44 19.27
CA TYR A 242 -0.70 8.46 18.37
C TYR A 242 -1.73 9.44 18.89
N ILE A 243 -2.62 9.88 18.02
CA ILE A 243 -3.77 10.72 18.36
C ILE A 243 -5.02 9.94 17.98
N PRO A 244 -5.90 9.58 18.95
CA PRO A 244 -7.16 8.90 18.64
C PRO A 244 -8.05 9.80 17.79
N VAL A 245 -8.74 9.21 16.82
CA VAL A 245 -9.64 9.92 15.93
C VAL A 245 -11.07 9.82 16.47
N GLY A 246 -11.72 10.93 16.74
CA GLY A 246 -13.10 10.86 17.26
C GLY A 246 -13.77 12.22 17.42
N GLY A 247 -13.14 13.14 18.10
CA GLY A 247 -13.70 14.49 18.32
C GLY A 247 -15.14 14.47 18.83
N PRO A 248 -16.07 15.19 18.17
CA PRO A 248 -17.48 15.28 18.59
C PRO A 248 -18.22 13.93 18.63
N LEU A 249 -17.76 12.93 17.89
CA LEU A 249 -18.36 11.59 17.88
C LEU A 249 -18.20 10.85 19.21
N LEU A 250 -17.21 11.23 20.02
CA LEU A 250 -16.96 10.64 21.35
C LEU A 250 -17.65 11.38 22.48
N ASN A 251 -18.49 12.37 22.18
CA ASN A 251 -19.20 13.11 23.23
C ASN A 251 -20.08 12.18 24.08
N GLY A 252 -19.91 12.24 25.40
CA GLY A 252 -20.59 11.37 26.35
C GLY A 252 -19.95 10.00 26.58
N LEU A 253 -18.90 9.67 25.82
CA LEU A 253 -18.10 8.46 26.02
C LEU A 253 -16.91 8.77 26.94
N GLU A 254 -16.56 7.79 27.77
CA GLU A 254 -15.39 7.88 28.64
C GLU A 254 -14.11 7.69 27.83
N THR A 255 -13.17 8.62 28.00
CA THR A 255 -11.84 8.56 27.41
C THR A 255 -10.77 8.75 28.48
N ASP A 256 -9.56 8.25 28.23
CA ASP A 256 -8.41 8.55 29.07
C ASP A 256 -7.89 9.97 28.85
N CYS A 257 -6.82 10.32 29.56
CA CYS A 257 -6.19 11.65 29.47
C CYS A 257 -5.54 11.94 28.09
N GLU A 258 -5.32 10.94 27.26
CA GLU A 258 -4.81 11.06 25.89
C GLU A 258 -5.93 11.05 24.84
N GLY A 259 -7.17 10.87 25.26
CA GLY A 259 -8.36 10.84 24.40
C GLY A 259 -8.71 9.47 23.82
N TYR A 260 -8.06 8.40 24.27
CA TYR A 260 -8.41 7.03 23.87
C TYR A 260 -9.69 6.57 24.57
N LEU A 261 -10.54 5.89 23.81
CA LEU A 261 -11.80 5.36 24.29
C LEU A 261 -11.60 4.25 25.33
N VAL A 262 -12.23 4.41 26.49
CA VAL A 262 -12.24 3.39 27.55
C VAL A 262 -13.24 2.30 27.19
N THR A 263 -12.80 1.05 27.18
CA THR A 263 -13.63 -0.13 26.92
C THR A 263 -13.31 -1.25 27.91
N ASP A 264 -14.30 -2.10 28.17
CA ASP A 264 -14.07 -3.33 28.91
C ASP A 264 -13.49 -4.46 28.02
N MET A 265 -13.35 -5.67 28.57
CA MET A 265 -12.83 -6.82 27.85
C MET A 265 -13.72 -7.28 26.69
N ASP A 266 -15.02 -6.94 26.73
CA ASP A 266 -16.02 -7.20 25.71
C ASP A 266 -16.18 -6.04 24.73
N GLN A 267 -15.30 -5.04 24.79
CA GLN A 267 -15.29 -3.81 23.99
C GLN A 267 -16.48 -2.88 24.24
N LYS A 268 -17.19 -2.99 25.39
CA LYS A 268 -18.27 -2.09 25.78
C LYS A 268 -17.70 -0.78 26.29
N THR A 269 -18.39 0.30 25.97
CA THR A 269 -18.16 1.63 26.57
C THR A 269 -19.06 1.85 27.80
N ASN A 270 -19.00 3.04 28.35
CA ASN A 270 -19.92 3.49 29.41
C ASN A 270 -21.38 3.66 28.94
N LEU A 271 -21.65 3.70 27.63
CA LEU A 271 -23.01 3.82 27.09
C LEU A 271 -23.51 2.49 26.53
N ASP A 272 -24.75 2.11 26.90
CA ASP A 272 -25.40 0.89 26.44
C ASP A 272 -25.55 0.86 24.91
N GLY A 273 -25.13 -0.25 24.29
CA GLY A 273 -25.20 -0.45 22.84
C GLY A 273 -24.16 0.34 22.05
N VAL A 274 -23.14 0.90 22.74
CA VAL A 274 -21.99 1.56 22.12
C VAL A 274 -20.72 0.81 22.48
N TYR A 275 -19.93 0.47 21.45
CA TYR A 275 -18.72 -0.33 21.58
C TYR A 275 -17.55 0.38 20.92
N GLY A 276 -16.34 0.12 21.40
CA GLY A 276 -15.12 0.62 20.79
C GLY A 276 -14.30 -0.52 20.17
N ALA A 277 -13.57 -0.28 19.09
CA ALA A 277 -12.71 -1.28 18.50
C ALA A 277 -11.49 -0.66 17.80
N GLY A 278 -10.38 -1.39 17.81
CA GLY A 278 -9.16 -0.99 17.12
C GLY A 278 -8.36 0.08 17.87
N ASP A 279 -7.58 0.84 17.12
CA ASP A 279 -6.56 1.74 17.67
C ASP A 279 -7.12 2.98 18.37
N LEU A 280 -8.42 3.21 18.26
CA LEU A 280 -9.16 4.21 19.03
C LEU A 280 -9.18 3.89 20.53
N CYS A 281 -9.13 2.60 20.90
CA CYS A 281 -9.25 2.15 22.28
C CYS A 281 -7.89 2.12 23.00
N ILE A 282 -7.93 2.13 24.33
CA ILE A 282 -6.74 1.92 25.16
C ILE A 282 -6.17 0.53 24.90
N LYS A 283 -4.92 0.45 24.46
CA LYS A 283 -4.22 -0.82 24.21
C LYS A 283 -2.70 -0.65 24.13
N ASN A 284 -1.98 -1.73 24.41
CA ASN A 284 -0.52 -1.75 24.34
C ASN A 284 -0.01 -2.02 22.92
N LEU A 285 -0.72 -2.80 22.12
CA LEU A 285 -0.29 -3.19 20.76
C LEU A 285 -1.31 -2.72 19.72
N ARG A 286 -0.85 -1.87 18.79
CA ARG A 286 -1.62 -1.34 17.65
C ARG A 286 -1.18 -2.02 16.37
N GLN A 287 -1.86 -3.12 16.03
CA GLN A 287 -1.60 -3.93 14.83
C GLN A 287 -2.93 -4.37 14.19
N VAL A 288 -2.88 -4.75 12.92
CA VAL A 288 -4.07 -5.24 12.20
C VAL A 288 -4.74 -6.38 12.93
N VAL A 289 -3.97 -7.35 13.42
CA VAL A 289 -4.51 -8.54 14.12
C VAL A 289 -5.24 -8.17 15.41
N THR A 290 -4.74 -7.20 16.20
CA THR A 290 -5.42 -6.73 17.42
C THR A 290 -6.65 -5.91 17.10
N ALA A 291 -6.62 -5.09 16.06
CA ALA A 291 -7.79 -4.35 15.58
C ALA A 291 -8.91 -5.29 15.10
N VAL A 292 -8.57 -6.34 14.35
CA VAL A 292 -9.52 -7.39 13.92
C VAL A 292 -10.13 -8.12 15.11
N SER A 293 -9.32 -8.47 16.12
CA SER A 293 -9.79 -9.10 17.36
C SER A 293 -10.81 -8.22 18.08
N ASP A 294 -10.55 -6.93 18.21
CA ASP A 294 -11.48 -6.02 18.88
C ASP A 294 -12.80 -5.88 18.11
N GLY A 295 -12.73 -5.74 16.79
CA GLY A 295 -13.92 -5.68 15.94
C GLY A 295 -14.81 -6.90 16.08
N ALA A 296 -14.21 -8.10 16.12
CA ALA A 296 -14.92 -9.35 16.32
C ALA A 296 -15.59 -9.42 17.71
N LYS A 297 -14.89 -9.01 18.77
CA LYS A 297 -15.42 -8.95 20.14
C LYS A 297 -16.57 -7.95 20.26
N ALA A 298 -16.37 -6.71 19.77
CA ALA A 298 -17.39 -5.67 19.77
C ALA A 298 -18.67 -6.14 19.08
N ALA A 299 -18.54 -6.73 17.89
CA ALA A 299 -19.66 -7.26 17.14
C ALA A 299 -20.40 -8.38 17.89
N THR A 300 -19.68 -9.34 18.45
CA THR A 300 -20.29 -10.47 19.19
C THR A 300 -21.01 -9.99 20.45
N SER A 301 -20.48 -8.96 21.12
CA SER A 301 -21.11 -8.37 22.29
C SER A 301 -22.35 -7.54 21.91
N LEU A 302 -22.24 -6.75 20.83
CA LEU A 302 -23.35 -5.94 20.31
C LEU A 302 -24.50 -6.82 19.80
N GLU A 303 -24.23 -7.98 19.22
CA GLU A 303 -25.25 -8.92 18.76
C GLU A 303 -26.25 -9.25 19.87
N LYS A 304 -25.74 -9.56 21.06
CA LYS A 304 -26.58 -9.88 22.22
C LYS A 304 -27.45 -8.70 22.65
N TYR A 305 -26.87 -7.50 22.67
CA TYR A 305 -27.60 -6.28 22.99
C TYR A 305 -28.67 -5.96 21.94
N ALA A 306 -28.34 -6.04 20.66
CA ALA A 306 -29.29 -5.78 19.57
C ALA A 306 -30.46 -6.75 19.58
N ALA A 307 -30.21 -8.05 19.87
CA ALA A 307 -31.29 -9.06 20.03
C ALA A 307 -32.28 -8.67 21.16
N GLN A 308 -31.74 -8.30 22.33
CA GLN A 308 -32.57 -7.87 23.47
C GLN A 308 -33.37 -6.60 23.15
N LEU A 309 -32.79 -5.69 22.41
CA LEU A 309 -33.45 -4.43 22.06
C LEU A 309 -34.53 -4.63 20.99
N HIS A 310 -34.36 -5.55 20.05
CA HIS A 310 -35.42 -5.98 19.13
C HIS A 310 -36.63 -6.48 19.89
N ASP A 311 -36.42 -7.34 20.90
CA ASP A 311 -37.51 -7.88 21.71
C ASP A 311 -38.17 -6.77 22.57
N LYS A 312 -37.38 -5.90 23.20
CA LYS A 312 -37.84 -4.77 24.01
C LYS A 312 -38.74 -3.80 23.23
N LEU A 313 -38.28 -3.43 22.05
CA LEU A 313 -38.96 -2.44 21.19
C LEU A 313 -39.95 -3.06 20.22
N LYS A 314 -40.10 -4.39 20.23
CA LYS A 314 -40.97 -5.16 19.30
C LYS A 314 -40.69 -4.81 17.82
N LEU A 315 -39.44 -4.63 17.47
CA LEU A 315 -39.02 -4.31 16.11
C LEU A 315 -38.91 -5.60 15.29
N PRO A 316 -39.35 -5.60 14.02
CA PRO A 316 -39.05 -6.69 13.13
C PRO A 316 -37.55 -6.76 12.85
N ARG A 317 -37.02 -7.97 12.60
CA ARG A 317 -35.66 -8.11 12.12
C ARG A 317 -35.54 -7.44 10.75
N PHE A 318 -34.52 -6.63 10.56
CA PHE A 318 -34.30 -5.93 9.31
C PHE A 318 -33.80 -6.91 8.23
N ALA A 319 -34.28 -6.73 7.01
CA ALA A 319 -33.86 -7.58 5.90
C ALA A 319 -32.43 -7.30 5.51
N VAL A 320 -31.61 -8.34 5.44
CA VAL A 320 -30.24 -8.30 4.92
C VAL A 320 -30.26 -8.79 3.47
N THR A 321 -29.97 -7.91 2.55
CA THR A 321 -29.84 -8.28 1.13
C THR A 321 -28.42 -8.73 0.89
N LYS A 322 -28.21 -10.04 0.74
CA LYS A 322 -26.92 -10.55 0.25
C LYS A 322 -26.72 -10.03 -1.17
N LYS A 323 -25.69 -9.24 -1.38
CA LYS A 323 -25.15 -9.08 -2.72
C LYS A 323 -24.57 -10.45 -3.11
N GLN A 324 -25.01 -11.03 -4.23
CA GLN A 324 -24.17 -12.01 -4.93
C GLN A 324 -22.93 -11.22 -5.40
N ILE A 325 -21.94 -11.17 -4.54
CA ILE A 325 -20.60 -10.90 -5.01
C ILE A 325 -20.31 -12.17 -5.80
N ALA A 326 -20.16 -12.07 -7.12
CA ALA A 326 -19.40 -13.06 -7.85
C ALA A 326 -18.17 -13.31 -6.95
N GLU A 327 -17.97 -14.56 -6.53
CA GLU A 327 -16.79 -14.86 -5.72
C GLU A 327 -15.68 -14.06 -6.35
N PRO A 328 -14.99 -13.17 -5.61
CA PRO A 328 -13.81 -12.58 -6.15
C PRO A 328 -13.02 -13.79 -6.58
N ALA A 329 -12.80 -13.92 -7.87
CA ALA A 329 -11.86 -14.91 -8.35
C ALA A 329 -10.70 -14.73 -7.39
N VAL A 330 -10.52 -15.70 -6.51
CA VAL A 330 -9.45 -15.70 -5.54
C VAL A 330 -8.25 -15.45 -6.43
N LYS A 331 -7.77 -14.21 -6.46
CA LYS A 331 -6.44 -13.94 -6.89
C LYS A 331 -5.61 -14.61 -5.81
N GLN A 332 -5.52 -15.92 -5.93
CA GLN A 332 -4.40 -16.64 -5.39
C GLN A 332 -3.22 -15.89 -5.97
N THR A 333 -2.52 -15.17 -5.14
CA THR A 333 -1.09 -15.02 -5.29
C THR A 333 -0.60 -16.45 -5.25
N GLU A 334 -0.71 -17.11 -6.39
CA GLU A 334 -0.09 -18.39 -6.61
C GLU A 334 1.41 -18.19 -6.61
N ALA A 335 1.98 -18.46 -5.43
CA ALA A 335 3.07 -19.39 -5.47
C ALA A 335 2.47 -20.70 -6.01
N ALA A 336 2.73 -20.98 -7.28
CA ALA A 336 2.59 -22.22 -7.98
C ALA A 336 1.75 -23.31 -7.27
N ALA A 337 0.48 -23.42 -7.65
CA ALA A 337 -0.22 -24.69 -7.67
C ALA A 337 -0.98 -24.74 -8.99
N ALA A 338 -0.59 -25.64 -9.84
CA ALA A 338 -1.22 -26.00 -11.08
C ALA A 338 -2.71 -26.28 -10.85
N ASP A 339 -3.56 -25.50 -11.50
CA ASP A 339 -4.74 -26.05 -12.15
C ASP A 339 -5.16 -25.11 -13.27
N ASP A 340 -5.23 -25.67 -14.48
CA ASP A 340 -5.58 -25.13 -15.79
C ASP A 340 -4.50 -24.39 -16.60
N GLY A 341 -3.31 -24.08 -16.12
CA GLY A 341 -2.20 -23.58 -16.95
C GLY A 341 -2.44 -22.26 -17.69
N ALA A 342 -3.55 -21.56 -17.46
CA ALA A 342 -3.94 -20.35 -18.19
C ALA A 342 -3.25 -19.09 -17.61
N PHE A 343 -2.45 -18.40 -18.43
CA PHE A 343 -1.81 -17.12 -18.08
C PHE A 343 -2.78 -15.95 -18.09
N ILE A 344 -3.85 -16.04 -18.88
CA ILE A 344 -4.83 -14.97 -19.09
C ILE A 344 -6.23 -15.50 -18.78
N SER A 345 -6.84 -15.03 -17.69
CA SER A 345 -8.20 -15.45 -17.33
C SER A 345 -9.25 -15.01 -18.35
N GLU A 346 -10.37 -15.72 -18.45
CA GLU A 346 -11.47 -15.37 -19.35
C GLU A 346 -12.02 -13.95 -19.11
N ALA A 347 -12.03 -13.49 -17.87
CA ALA A 347 -12.41 -12.13 -17.52
C ALA A 347 -11.45 -11.08 -18.13
N ILE A 348 -10.15 -11.36 -18.11
CA ILE A 348 -9.14 -10.49 -18.74
C ILE A 348 -9.25 -10.56 -20.27
N LYS A 349 -9.44 -11.73 -20.86
CA LYS A 349 -9.66 -11.88 -22.31
C LYS A 349 -10.85 -11.04 -22.78
N ALA A 350 -11.95 -11.03 -22.01
CA ALA A 350 -13.11 -10.20 -22.33
C ALA A 350 -12.80 -8.69 -22.25
N GLN A 351 -11.93 -8.25 -21.33
CA GLN A 351 -11.48 -6.86 -21.23
C GLN A 351 -10.51 -6.46 -22.34
N LEU A 352 -9.72 -7.37 -22.87
CA LEU A 352 -8.79 -7.12 -23.97
C LEU A 352 -9.49 -6.96 -25.32
N THR A 353 -10.60 -7.63 -25.55
CA THR A 353 -11.36 -7.60 -26.82
C THR A 353 -11.61 -6.18 -27.33
N PRO A 354 -12.17 -5.23 -26.54
CA PRO A 354 -12.38 -3.86 -27.01
C PRO A 354 -11.10 -3.04 -27.18
N VAL A 355 -10.01 -3.44 -26.57
CA VAL A 355 -8.69 -2.81 -26.73
C VAL A 355 -8.07 -3.25 -28.05
N PHE A 356 -8.05 -4.55 -28.31
CA PHE A 356 -7.49 -5.12 -29.53
C PHE A 356 -8.33 -4.80 -30.79
N ALA A 357 -9.64 -4.57 -30.63
CA ALA A 357 -10.48 -4.11 -31.72
C ALA A 357 -10.08 -2.72 -32.27
N LYS A 358 -9.23 -1.98 -31.56
CA LYS A 358 -8.70 -0.68 -31.98
C LYS A 358 -7.32 -0.77 -32.65
N PHE A 359 -6.76 -1.95 -32.77
CA PHE A 359 -5.48 -2.14 -33.46
C PHE A 359 -5.71 -1.96 -34.96
N THR A 360 -4.83 -1.21 -35.61
CA THR A 360 -4.80 -0.96 -37.05
C THR A 360 -3.57 -1.55 -37.72
N ASP A 361 -2.50 -1.71 -36.96
CA ASP A 361 -1.22 -2.21 -37.43
C ASP A 361 -0.93 -3.61 -36.85
N ASP A 362 -0.23 -4.44 -37.63
CA ASP A 362 0.17 -5.77 -37.21
C ASP A 362 1.48 -5.70 -36.42
N LEU A 363 1.55 -6.44 -35.32
CA LEU A 363 2.74 -6.60 -34.50
C LEU A 363 3.24 -8.04 -34.47
N LEU A 364 4.55 -8.17 -34.43
CA LEU A 364 5.26 -9.40 -34.17
C LEU A 364 5.88 -9.36 -32.77
N LEU A 365 5.47 -10.26 -31.89
CA LEU A 365 6.11 -10.48 -30.59
C LEU A 365 7.21 -11.51 -30.77
N ARG A 366 8.47 -11.07 -30.72
CA ARG A 366 9.63 -11.94 -30.89
C ARG A 366 10.13 -12.36 -29.52
N ALA A 367 10.19 -13.68 -29.27
CA ALA A 367 10.64 -14.22 -28.00
C ALA A 367 12.04 -14.82 -28.13
N ALA A 368 13.01 -14.29 -27.42
CA ALA A 368 14.30 -14.92 -27.20
C ALA A 368 14.24 -15.80 -25.96
N LEU A 369 14.38 -17.09 -26.11
CA LEU A 369 14.10 -18.09 -25.08
C LEU A 369 15.31 -18.98 -24.81
N ASP A 370 15.41 -19.48 -23.60
CA ASP A 370 16.36 -20.49 -23.16
C ASP A 370 15.60 -21.73 -22.61
N ASN A 371 16.29 -22.59 -21.86
CA ASN A 371 15.66 -23.75 -21.22
C ASN A 371 15.16 -23.49 -19.79
N SER A 372 15.05 -22.23 -19.39
CA SER A 372 14.58 -21.86 -18.06
C SER A 372 13.06 -22.00 -17.90
N ARG A 373 12.61 -22.01 -16.66
CA ARG A 373 11.18 -21.93 -16.31
C ARG A 373 10.54 -20.65 -16.86
N ALA A 374 11.24 -19.52 -16.79
CA ALA A 374 10.76 -18.24 -17.29
C ALA A 374 10.49 -18.29 -18.81
N ALA A 375 11.35 -18.96 -19.60
CA ALA A 375 11.14 -19.16 -21.02
C ALA A 375 9.90 -20.03 -21.33
N ALA A 376 9.66 -21.08 -20.53
CA ALA A 376 8.45 -21.89 -20.66
C ALA A 376 7.18 -21.09 -20.36
N GLU A 377 7.22 -20.24 -19.34
CA GLU A 377 6.14 -19.33 -18.97
C GLU A 377 5.87 -18.28 -20.07
N ILE A 378 6.90 -17.71 -20.68
CA ILE A 378 6.76 -16.79 -21.84
C ILE A 378 6.05 -17.47 -23.00
N ARG A 379 6.43 -18.72 -23.35
CA ARG A 379 5.75 -19.49 -24.42
C ARG A 379 4.26 -19.67 -24.12
N GLY A 380 3.93 -20.08 -22.89
CA GLY A 380 2.55 -20.24 -22.45
C GLY A 380 1.75 -18.95 -22.58
N PHE A 381 2.30 -17.86 -22.06
CA PHE A 381 1.68 -16.54 -22.12
C PHE A 381 1.42 -16.07 -23.56
N LEU A 382 2.41 -16.18 -24.45
CA LEU A 382 2.28 -15.75 -25.86
C LEU A 382 1.29 -16.61 -26.64
N ASN A 383 1.23 -17.91 -26.36
CA ASN A 383 0.23 -18.81 -26.95
C ASN A 383 -1.21 -18.46 -26.55
N GLU A 384 -1.42 -17.83 -25.38
CA GLU A 384 -2.74 -17.37 -24.95
C GLU A 384 -3.05 -15.94 -25.42
N LEU A 385 -2.04 -15.06 -25.46
CA LEU A 385 -2.23 -13.65 -25.79
C LEU A 385 -2.49 -13.43 -27.28
N THR A 386 -1.66 -14.02 -28.16
CA THR A 386 -1.68 -13.69 -29.59
C THR A 386 -2.99 -14.11 -30.30
N PRO A 387 -3.66 -15.22 -29.95
CA PRO A 387 -4.94 -15.57 -30.57
C PRO A 387 -6.09 -14.60 -30.24
N LEU A 388 -5.91 -13.70 -29.26
CA LEU A 388 -6.94 -12.73 -28.89
C LEU A 388 -7.06 -11.56 -29.87
N SER A 389 -6.10 -11.41 -30.81
CA SER A 389 -6.13 -10.38 -31.84
C SER A 389 -5.58 -10.90 -33.16
N ALA A 390 -6.26 -10.60 -34.26
CA ALA A 390 -5.76 -10.89 -35.61
C ALA A 390 -4.50 -10.08 -35.97
N HIS A 391 -4.23 -9.00 -35.24
CA HIS A 391 -3.06 -8.13 -35.43
C HIS A 391 -1.84 -8.55 -34.61
N LEU A 392 -1.92 -9.64 -33.82
CA LEU A 392 -0.82 -10.14 -33.02
C LEU A 392 -0.37 -11.51 -33.51
N ARG A 393 0.92 -11.67 -33.71
CA ARG A 393 1.57 -12.96 -33.90
C ARG A 393 2.86 -13.02 -33.10
N TRP A 394 3.35 -14.21 -32.81
CA TRP A 394 4.64 -14.35 -32.18
C TRP A 394 5.50 -15.40 -32.87
N GLU A 395 6.82 -15.29 -32.69
CA GLU A 395 7.81 -16.26 -33.15
C GLU A 395 8.94 -16.37 -32.13
N GLU A 396 9.58 -17.53 -32.12
CA GLU A 396 10.80 -17.79 -31.35
C GLU A 396 12.03 -17.35 -32.14
N ALA A 397 12.85 -16.46 -31.57
CA ALA A 397 14.01 -15.88 -32.23
C ALA A 397 15.32 -16.28 -31.54
N GLY A 398 15.71 -17.55 -31.65
CA GLY A 398 16.98 -18.05 -31.13
C GLY A 398 17.10 -18.07 -29.60
N GLU A 399 18.30 -18.40 -29.11
CA GLU A 399 18.56 -18.41 -27.66
C GLU A 399 18.73 -16.98 -27.10
N ALA A 400 18.17 -16.77 -25.92
CA ALA A 400 18.37 -15.53 -25.16
C ALA A 400 19.86 -15.39 -24.80
N ALA A 401 20.48 -14.30 -25.21
CA ALA A 401 21.84 -13.99 -24.81
C ALA A 401 21.93 -13.84 -23.28
N ASN A 402 22.91 -14.48 -22.67
CA ASN A 402 23.17 -14.40 -21.22
C ASN A 402 22.10 -14.97 -20.28
N GLY A 403 21.21 -15.88 -20.74
CA GLY A 403 20.21 -16.50 -19.88
C GLY A 403 19.10 -15.54 -19.40
N LEU A 404 18.82 -14.49 -20.17
CA LEU A 404 17.81 -13.47 -19.87
C LEU A 404 16.66 -13.54 -20.88
N PRO A 405 15.72 -14.49 -20.77
CA PRO A 405 14.62 -14.64 -21.73
C PRO A 405 13.72 -13.40 -21.72
N TYR A 406 13.28 -12.97 -22.92
CA TYR A 406 12.47 -11.78 -23.09
C TYR A 406 11.45 -11.88 -24.23
N ILE A 407 10.46 -10.99 -24.19
CA ILE A 407 9.53 -10.70 -25.28
C ILE A 407 9.93 -9.34 -25.85
N GLU A 408 10.22 -9.28 -27.14
CA GLU A 408 10.50 -8.05 -27.89
C GLU A 408 9.30 -7.68 -28.75
N VAL A 409 8.91 -6.42 -28.73
CA VAL A 409 7.83 -5.90 -29.58
C VAL A 409 8.42 -5.40 -30.89
N CYS A 410 7.93 -5.95 -32.00
CA CYS A 410 8.39 -5.64 -33.35
C CYS A 410 7.22 -5.23 -34.26
N ARG A 411 7.51 -4.46 -35.30
CA ARG A 411 6.59 -4.23 -36.44
C ARG A 411 6.38 -5.54 -37.23
N ALA A 412 5.37 -5.56 -38.10
CA ALA A 412 5.04 -6.73 -38.91
C ALA A 412 6.20 -7.24 -39.77
N ASP A 413 7.11 -6.37 -40.19
CA ASP A 413 8.30 -6.71 -40.98
C ASP A 413 9.48 -7.28 -40.17
N GLY A 414 9.30 -7.38 -38.84
CA GLY A 414 10.31 -7.84 -37.90
C GLY A 414 11.24 -6.74 -37.37
N THR A 415 11.06 -5.48 -37.75
CA THR A 415 11.83 -4.38 -37.20
C THR A 415 11.48 -4.15 -35.73
N SER A 416 12.47 -4.19 -34.83
CA SER A 416 12.29 -3.95 -33.41
C SER A 416 11.75 -2.53 -33.13
N LEU A 417 10.80 -2.43 -32.20
CA LEU A 417 10.35 -1.15 -31.64
C LEU A 417 11.15 -0.74 -30.41
N GLY A 418 12.23 -1.47 -30.09
CA GLY A 418 13.11 -1.12 -28.97
C GLY A 418 12.55 -1.46 -27.59
N PHE A 419 11.43 -2.15 -27.47
CA PHE A 419 10.84 -2.51 -26.18
C PHE A 419 10.95 -4.02 -25.92
N ARG A 420 11.62 -4.39 -24.83
CA ARG A 420 11.81 -5.77 -24.35
C ARG A 420 11.34 -5.93 -22.93
N PHE A 421 10.59 -6.99 -22.68
CA PHE A 421 10.15 -7.37 -21.34
C PHE A 421 10.75 -8.72 -20.95
N HIS A 422 11.58 -8.75 -19.92
CA HIS A 422 12.25 -9.96 -19.44
C HIS A 422 11.35 -10.70 -18.45
N GLY A 423 10.89 -11.88 -18.84
CA GLY A 423 9.89 -12.67 -18.14
C GLY A 423 8.47 -12.46 -18.69
N VAL A 424 7.47 -12.96 -17.97
CA VAL A 424 6.04 -12.76 -18.30
C VAL A 424 5.56 -11.44 -17.71
N PRO A 425 4.98 -10.53 -18.52
CA PRO A 425 4.36 -9.32 -18.02
C PRO A 425 3.07 -9.66 -17.26
N GLY A 426 3.21 -9.90 -15.94
CA GLY A 426 2.13 -10.24 -15.03
C GLY A 426 1.81 -9.13 -14.04
N GLY A 427 0.88 -9.38 -13.11
CA GLY A 427 0.53 -8.45 -12.05
C GLY A 427 0.13 -7.06 -12.58
N HIS A 428 0.71 -6.01 -12.01
CA HIS A 428 0.45 -4.63 -12.46
C HIS A 428 1.06 -4.30 -13.83
N GLU A 429 2.10 -5.04 -14.25
CA GLU A 429 2.79 -4.81 -15.52
C GLU A 429 2.10 -5.48 -16.73
N PHE A 430 1.14 -6.34 -16.50
CA PHE A 430 0.29 -6.84 -17.59
C PHE A 430 -0.37 -5.67 -18.34
N ASN A 431 -0.94 -4.73 -17.60
CA ASN A 431 -1.58 -3.56 -18.22
C ASN A 431 -0.58 -2.65 -18.94
N SER A 432 0.62 -2.40 -18.39
CA SER A 432 1.64 -1.56 -19.04
C SER A 432 2.17 -2.20 -20.32
N PHE A 433 2.31 -3.54 -20.36
CA PHE A 433 2.65 -4.25 -21.58
C PHE A 433 1.55 -4.12 -22.65
N ILE A 434 0.27 -4.35 -22.30
CA ILE A 434 -0.87 -4.19 -23.22
C ILE A 434 -0.97 -2.75 -23.73
N VAL A 435 -0.73 -1.76 -22.88
CA VAL A 435 -0.71 -0.34 -23.27
C VAL A 435 0.44 -0.06 -24.25
N THR A 436 1.60 -0.69 -24.09
CA THR A 436 2.70 -0.57 -25.05
C THR A 436 2.31 -1.15 -26.41
N LEU A 437 1.64 -2.30 -26.46
CA LEU A 437 1.09 -2.85 -27.71
C LEU A 437 0.04 -1.91 -28.33
N TYR A 438 -0.83 -1.32 -27.50
CA TYR A 438 -1.84 -0.35 -27.95
C TYR A 438 -1.21 0.93 -28.53
N ASN A 439 -0.10 1.37 -27.94
CA ASN A 439 0.68 2.49 -28.46
C ASN A 439 1.32 2.17 -29.82
N ALA A 440 1.70 0.90 -30.02
CA ALA A 440 2.42 0.45 -31.22
C ALA A 440 1.48 0.10 -32.40
N ALA A 441 0.29 -0.46 -32.12
CA ALA A 441 -0.62 -0.97 -33.15
C ALA A 441 -1.97 -0.22 -33.25
N GLY A 442 -2.27 0.66 -32.30
CA GLY A 442 -3.55 1.37 -32.22
C GLY A 442 -3.38 2.89 -32.21
N PRO A 443 -4.42 3.62 -31.83
CA PRO A 443 -4.36 5.10 -31.74
C PRO A 443 -3.38 5.61 -30.68
N GLY A 444 -2.92 4.74 -29.77
CA GLY A 444 -1.99 5.08 -28.70
C GLY A 444 -2.63 5.92 -27.58
N GLN A 445 -1.87 6.07 -26.50
CA GLN A 445 -2.20 7.00 -25.42
C GLN A 445 -2.00 8.45 -25.89
N ALA A 446 -2.76 9.37 -25.31
CA ALA A 446 -2.60 10.79 -25.59
C ALA A 446 -1.16 11.26 -25.25
N ILE A 447 -0.52 11.94 -26.18
CA ILE A 447 0.78 12.61 -26.02
C ILE A 447 0.64 14.01 -26.63
N SER A 448 1.23 15.04 -26.00
CA SER A 448 1.18 16.37 -26.56
C SER A 448 2.06 16.51 -27.82
N GLU A 449 1.73 17.44 -28.69
CA GLU A 449 2.56 17.71 -29.89
C GLU A 449 4.00 18.10 -29.50
N GLU A 450 4.15 18.82 -28.40
CA GLU A 450 5.46 19.25 -27.87
C GLU A 450 6.28 18.04 -27.38
N GLN A 451 5.65 17.14 -26.61
CA GLN A 451 6.28 15.90 -26.15
C GLN A 451 6.68 15.00 -27.32
N LEU A 452 5.77 14.82 -28.29
CA LEU A 452 6.05 14.00 -29.47
C LEU A 452 7.21 14.56 -30.30
N ALA A 453 7.25 15.88 -30.49
CA ALA A 453 8.35 16.55 -31.18
C ALA A 453 9.69 16.37 -30.41
N ALA A 454 9.65 16.50 -29.09
CA ALA A 454 10.84 16.30 -28.23
C ALA A 454 11.35 14.85 -28.31
N VAL A 455 10.47 13.85 -28.24
CA VAL A 455 10.84 12.43 -28.38
C VAL A 455 11.50 12.17 -29.75
N LYS A 456 10.91 12.66 -30.82
CA LYS A 456 11.45 12.49 -32.20
C LYS A 456 12.75 13.24 -32.45
N ALA A 457 13.00 14.31 -31.71
CA ALA A 457 14.24 15.09 -31.80
C ALA A 457 15.43 14.42 -31.08
N LEU A 458 15.18 13.45 -30.22
CA LEU A 458 16.26 12.71 -29.54
C LEU A 458 17.11 11.96 -30.57
N SER A 459 18.43 12.23 -30.53
CA SER A 459 19.41 11.63 -31.44
C SER A 459 20.31 10.63 -30.71
N GLY A 460 20.89 9.72 -31.50
CA GLY A 460 21.76 8.67 -30.98
C GLY A 460 21.00 7.53 -30.32
N ARG A 461 21.71 6.42 -30.13
CA ARG A 461 21.13 5.22 -29.48
C ARG A 461 21.09 5.40 -27.97
N LYS A 462 19.92 5.22 -27.38
CA LYS A 462 19.70 5.38 -25.94
C LYS A 462 19.15 4.06 -25.38
N LYS A 463 19.95 3.43 -24.51
CA LYS A 463 19.56 2.18 -23.87
C LYS A 463 19.19 2.42 -22.41
N LEU A 464 17.94 2.16 -22.08
CA LEU A 464 17.38 2.31 -20.73
C LEU A 464 17.05 0.91 -20.17
N GLN A 465 17.36 0.70 -18.89
CA GLN A 465 16.90 -0.48 -18.15
C GLN A 465 15.91 0.00 -17.09
N VAL A 466 14.72 -0.59 -17.11
CA VAL A 466 13.65 -0.32 -16.15
C VAL A 466 13.50 -1.54 -15.26
N VAL A 467 13.87 -1.39 -14.00
CA VAL A 467 13.73 -2.46 -13.00
C VAL A 467 12.45 -2.26 -12.21
N ILE A 468 11.62 -3.29 -12.21
CA ILE A 468 10.27 -3.27 -11.63
C ILE A 468 10.08 -4.42 -10.64
N SER A 469 8.94 -4.46 -9.99
CA SER A 469 8.35 -5.67 -9.41
C SER A 469 6.92 -5.82 -9.90
N LEU A 470 6.50 -7.02 -10.25
CA LEU A 470 5.14 -7.27 -10.73
C LEU A 470 4.06 -6.90 -9.71
N SER A 471 4.42 -6.80 -8.42
CA SER A 471 3.55 -6.35 -7.34
C SER A 471 3.58 -4.82 -7.08
N CYS A 472 4.46 -4.08 -7.75
CA CYS A 472 4.64 -2.65 -7.55
C CYS A 472 3.52 -1.84 -8.22
N THR A 473 2.79 -1.03 -7.47
CA THR A 473 1.69 -0.20 -8.01
C THR A 473 2.17 1.07 -8.72
N MET A 474 3.43 1.46 -8.52
CA MET A 474 4.03 2.68 -9.10
C MET A 474 4.84 2.38 -10.38
N CYS A 475 5.24 1.12 -10.58
CA CYS A 475 6.05 0.70 -11.71
C CYS A 475 5.38 0.89 -13.09
N PRO A 476 4.06 0.64 -13.25
CA PRO A 476 3.39 0.78 -14.54
C PRO A 476 3.51 2.17 -15.15
N GLU A 477 3.54 3.24 -14.36
CA GLU A 477 3.65 4.61 -14.88
C GLU A 477 4.99 4.81 -15.61
N LEU A 478 6.10 4.34 -15.03
CA LEU A 478 7.41 4.40 -15.67
C LEU A 478 7.50 3.51 -16.91
N VAL A 479 6.98 2.26 -16.82
CA VAL A 479 7.01 1.31 -17.95
C VAL A 479 6.20 1.82 -19.13
N MET A 480 4.99 2.36 -18.90
CA MET A 480 4.15 2.95 -19.95
C MET A 480 4.81 4.17 -20.60
N ALA A 481 5.40 5.07 -19.78
CA ALA A 481 6.10 6.23 -20.30
C ALA A 481 7.32 5.82 -21.14
N ALA A 482 8.14 4.89 -20.65
CA ALA A 482 9.29 4.37 -21.37
C ALA A 482 8.88 3.63 -22.66
N GLY A 483 7.86 2.78 -22.60
CA GLY A 483 7.31 2.07 -23.76
C GLY A 483 6.79 3.05 -24.83
N ARG A 484 6.16 4.17 -24.41
CA ARG A 484 5.73 5.21 -25.35
C ARG A 484 6.92 5.86 -26.08
N LEU A 485 8.00 6.15 -25.37
CA LEU A 485 9.21 6.69 -25.98
C LEU A 485 9.83 5.75 -27.04
N ALA A 486 9.90 4.44 -26.73
CA ALA A 486 10.44 3.46 -27.65
C ALA A 486 9.60 3.33 -28.93
N VAL A 487 8.27 3.37 -28.81
CA VAL A 487 7.35 3.32 -29.98
C VAL A 487 7.51 4.53 -30.89
N GLU A 488 7.80 5.71 -30.33
CA GLU A 488 7.89 6.97 -31.11
C GLU A 488 9.30 7.26 -31.66
N ASN A 489 10.34 6.57 -31.18
CA ASN A 489 11.72 6.81 -31.62
C ASN A 489 12.54 5.53 -31.65
N ASP A 490 12.87 5.06 -32.85
CA ASP A 490 13.63 3.81 -33.10
C ASP A 490 15.07 3.83 -32.52
N GLY A 491 15.57 4.98 -32.07
CA GLY A 491 16.85 5.10 -31.37
C GLY A 491 16.79 4.76 -29.88
N ILE A 492 15.62 4.51 -29.32
CA ILE A 492 15.41 4.23 -27.90
C ILE A 492 15.18 2.75 -27.67
N GLU A 493 15.99 2.14 -26.83
CA GLU A 493 15.86 0.75 -26.40
C GLU A 493 15.51 0.70 -24.91
N ILE A 494 14.48 -0.07 -24.57
CA ILE A 494 13.98 -0.27 -23.21
C ILE A 494 14.03 -1.75 -22.88
N ASP A 495 14.78 -2.09 -21.85
CA ASP A 495 14.76 -3.43 -21.23
C ASP A 495 14.04 -3.35 -19.88
N VAL A 496 12.92 -4.06 -19.71
CA VAL A 496 12.16 -4.12 -18.46
C VAL A 496 12.47 -5.42 -17.74
N PHE A 497 12.91 -5.35 -16.48
CA PHE A 497 13.30 -6.49 -15.65
C PHE A 497 12.49 -6.57 -14.37
N ASP A 498 11.93 -7.73 -14.05
CA ASP A 498 11.41 -7.99 -12.70
C ASP A 498 12.56 -8.32 -11.74
N ILE A 499 12.71 -7.50 -10.70
CA ILE A 499 13.75 -7.64 -9.67
C ILE A 499 13.71 -9.00 -8.94
N ASN A 500 12.54 -9.67 -8.94
CA ASN A 500 12.37 -10.98 -8.31
C ASN A 500 12.84 -12.13 -9.23
N LEU A 501 12.80 -11.95 -10.56
CA LEU A 501 13.35 -12.90 -11.52
C LEU A 501 14.85 -12.68 -11.75
N PHE A 502 15.33 -11.44 -11.60
CA PHE A 502 16.72 -11.03 -11.86
C PHE A 502 17.32 -10.35 -10.62
N PRO A 503 17.46 -11.08 -9.49
CA PRO A 503 17.94 -10.51 -8.22
C PRO A 503 19.39 -10.00 -8.31
N GLU A 504 20.20 -10.50 -9.25
CA GLU A 504 21.57 -10.03 -9.49
C GLU A 504 21.64 -8.55 -9.87
N LEU A 505 20.61 -7.99 -10.51
CA LEU A 505 20.53 -6.55 -10.80
C LEU A 505 20.47 -5.72 -9.52
N ARG A 506 19.84 -6.26 -8.47
CA ARG A 506 19.77 -5.59 -7.16
C ARG A 506 21.17 -5.40 -6.58
N GLU A 507 22.01 -6.43 -6.66
CA GLU A 507 23.38 -6.38 -6.14
C GLU A 507 24.29 -5.53 -7.02
N GLN A 508 24.20 -5.72 -8.35
CA GLN A 508 25.03 -5.02 -9.32
C GLN A 508 24.85 -3.50 -9.26
N TYR A 509 23.59 -3.05 -9.20
CA TYR A 509 23.24 -1.62 -9.24
C TYR A 509 22.82 -1.07 -7.88
N LYS A 510 22.92 -1.86 -6.78
CA LYS A 510 22.50 -1.49 -5.43
C LYS A 510 21.07 -0.90 -5.40
N ILE A 511 20.15 -1.58 -6.08
CA ILE A 511 18.76 -1.13 -6.21
C ILE A 511 18.06 -1.30 -4.87
N MET A 512 17.59 -0.18 -4.30
CA MET A 512 16.93 -0.14 -3.00
C MET A 512 15.40 -0.08 -3.07
N SER A 513 14.86 0.34 -4.22
CA SER A 513 13.41 0.42 -4.44
C SER A 513 13.08 0.34 -5.93
N VAL A 514 11.83 -0.02 -6.23
CA VAL A 514 11.28 -0.02 -7.59
C VAL A 514 10.04 0.90 -7.63
N PRO A 515 9.77 1.54 -8.78
CA PRO A 515 10.48 1.47 -10.06
C PRO A 515 11.86 2.12 -10.00
N CYS A 516 12.80 1.53 -10.73
CA CYS A 516 14.16 2.02 -10.86
C CYS A 516 14.52 2.12 -12.34
N LEU A 517 15.01 3.28 -12.75
CA LEU A 517 15.53 3.55 -14.10
C LEU A 517 17.05 3.60 -14.07
N ILE A 518 17.69 2.85 -14.96
CA ILE A 518 19.13 2.87 -15.14
C ILE A 518 19.43 3.38 -16.56
N TYR A 519 20.19 4.47 -16.66
CA TYR A 519 20.63 5.05 -17.91
C TYR A 519 22.05 5.58 -17.79
N ASN A 520 22.98 5.11 -18.65
CA ASN A 520 24.39 5.45 -18.59
C ASN A 520 25.02 5.26 -17.20
N ASP A 521 24.74 4.12 -16.56
CA ASP A 521 25.16 3.74 -15.20
C ASP A 521 24.65 4.68 -14.09
N LYS A 522 23.79 5.63 -14.42
CA LYS A 522 23.08 6.45 -13.44
C LYS A 522 21.76 5.81 -13.08
N ILE A 523 21.47 5.80 -11.79
CA ILE A 523 20.27 5.21 -11.23
C ILE A 523 19.31 6.31 -10.79
N SER A 524 18.04 6.16 -11.12
CA SER A 524 16.98 7.07 -10.69
C SER A 524 15.78 6.28 -10.22
N PHE A 525 15.31 6.54 -9.02
CA PHE A 525 14.18 5.85 -8.39
C PHE A 525 12.85 6.60 -8.58
N GLY A 526 11.76 5.86 -8.37
CA GLY A 526 10.42 6.40 -8.40
C GLY A 526 9.79 6.45 -9.79
N LYS A 527 8.49 6.71 -9.81
CA LYS A 527 7.72 6.87 -11.04
C LYS A 527 8.21 8.07 -11.84
N LYS A 528 8.13 7.99 -13.16
CA LYS A 528 8.49 9.07 -14.07
C LYS A 528 7.50 9.12 -15.22
N ASN A 529 7.11 10.33 -15.56
CA ASN A 529 6.33 10.62 -16.75
C ASN A 529 7.22 10.88 -17.97
N ILE A 530 6.63 11.15 -19.12
CA ILE A 530 7.36 11.41 -20.39
C ILE A 530 8.30 12.60 -20.27
N ASP A 531 7.87 13.70 -19.64
CA ASP A 531 8.69 14.92 -19.52
C ASP A 531 9.91 14.69 -18.64
N GLU A 532 9.75 13.98 -17.52
CA GLU A 532 10.84 13.61 -16.63
C GLU A 532 11.84 12.67 -17.31
N LEU A 533 11.35 11.72 -18.13
CA LEU A 533 12.23 10.87 -18.93
C LEU A 533 12.99 11.66 -19.98
N LEU A 534 12.35 12.59 -20.69
CA LEU A 534 12.99 13.45 -21.67
C LEU A 534 14.11 14.30 -21.04
N GLN A 535 13.90 14.83 -19.82
CA GLN A 535 14.93 15.57 -19.09
C GLN A 535 16.14 14.71 -18.71
N LEU A 536 15.94 13.41 -18.46
CA LEU A 536 17.01 12.50 -18.06
C LEU A 536 17.84 11.98 -19.22
N ILE A 537 17.23 11.84 -20.39
CA ILE A 537 17.88 11.19 -21.55
C ILE A 537 18.17 12.17 -22.71
N GLY A 538 17.66 13.40 -22.64
CA GLY A 538 17.79 14.48 -23.63
C GLY A 538 19.09 15.27 -23.55
#